data_1e291d579de82c31cdecd509e40c26b3
#
_entry.id   1e291d579de82c31cdecd509e40c26b3
#
_cell.length_a   1.000
_cell.length_b   1.000
_cell.length_c   1.000
_cell.angle_alpha   90.00
_cell.angle_beta   90.00
_cell.angle_gamma   90.00
#
_symmetry.space_group_name_H-M   'P 1'
#
loop_
_entity.id
_entity.type
_entity.pdbx_description
1 polymer ?
#
loop_
_entity_poly.entity_id
_entity_poly.type
_entity_poly.pdbx_seq_one_letter_code
_entity_poly.pdbx_strand_id
1 'polypeptide(L)'
;MKWGFRWYGEGDSIPLQNVRQIPGINGVIGTLLNKLPGDIWELAEIEELKQSIEKEELTLLGIESVAIHDAIKAGTEERDHYIDHYIQTIKNLSACGIHLICYSFKPIFGWAKTNLFYENEDGSFSLLYDQAVVEGMEPSEMYTLIHSQSKGFKLPGWEEERLKKFNQLMETYDGVTEEVLFDNLAYFLKRIIPVCEEMNVKMAIHPDDPPWEIFGLPRITKNLSDLKKYCLLLTLLTMD
;
A
#
# COMPACT_ATOMS: atom_id res chain seq x y z
N MET A 1 -17.59 -16.48 1.05
CA MET A 1 -16.81 -15.26 1.38
C MET A 1 -15.93 -15.61 2.56
N LYS A 2 -14.64 -15.22 2.53
CA LYS A 2 -13.74 -15.37 3.68
C LYS A 2 -13.64 -14.02 4.38
N TRP A 3 -13.58 -14.01 5.70
CA TRP A 3 -13.41 -12.82 6.52
C TRP A 3 -11.95 -12.76 6.95
N GLY A 4 -11.28 -11.64 6.70
CA GLY A 4 -9.88 -11.41 7.04
C GLY A 4 -9.72 -10.19 7.94
N PHE A 5 -8.77 -10.25 8.85
CA PHE A 5 -8.34 -9.13 9.68
C PHE A 5 -7.05 -8.52 9.10
N ARG A 6 -6.92 -7.19 9.08
CA ARG A 6 -5.66 -6.55 8.71
C ARG A 6 -4.70 -6.60 9.89
N TRP A 7 -3.60 -7.33 9.73
CA TRP A 7 -2.59 -7.49 10.76
C TRP A 7 -1.25 -6.88 10.29
N TYR A 8 -0.63 -6.08 11.17
CA TYR A 8 0.56 -5.29 10.88
C TYR A 8 1.87 -5.96 11.31
N GLY A 9 1.87 -7.26 11.58
CA GLY A 9 3.05 -8.01 11.98
C GLY A 9 3.23 -8.10 13.50
N GLU A 10 4.39 -8.61 13.94
CA GLU A 10 4.67 -8.88 15.36
C GLU A 10 4.62 -7.64 16.27
N GLY A 11 4.72 -6.44 15.69
CA GLY A 11 4.57 -5.18 16.42
C GLY A 11 3.13 -4.67 16.52
N ASP A 12 2.14 -5.40 16.00
CA ASP A 12 0.73 -5.01 16.09
C ASP A 12 0.25 -5.05 17.54
N SER A 13 -0.55 -4.07 17.93
CA SER A 13 -1.18 -4.01 19.27
C SER A 13 -2.18 -5.13 19.48
N ILE A 14 -2.66 -5.77 18.41
CA ILE A 14 -3.60 -6.88 18.44
C ILE A 14 -2.85 -8.16 18.02
N PRO A 15 -2.51 -9.03 18.99
CA PRO A 15 -1.83 -10.29 18.68
C PRO A 15 -2.75 -11.25 17.93
N LEU A 16 -2.17 -12.13 17.13
CA LEU A 16 -2.91 -13.10 16.31
C LEU A 16 -3.83 -14.01 17.15
N GLN A 17 -3.46 -14.32 18.39
CA GLN A 17 -4.29 -15.08 19.34
C GLN A 17 -5.64 -14.39 19.59
N ASN A 18 -5.67 -13.05 19.63
CA ASN A 18 -6.92 -12.31 19.81
C ASN A 18 -7.72 -12.30 18.51
N VAL A 19 -7.05 -12.16 17.36
CA VAL A 19 -7.70 -12.24 16.03
C VAL A 19 -8.39 -13.57 15.83
N ARG A 20 -7.75 -14.68 16.22
CA ARG A 20 -8.33 -16.03 16.13
C ARG A 20 -9.64 -16.19 16.92
N GLN A 21 -9.82 -15.43 17.99
CA GLN A 21 -11.02 -15.48 18.83
C GLN A 21 -12.22 -14.76 18.23
N ILE A 22 -12.06 -13.98 17.15
CA ILE A 22 -13.14 -13.25 16.51
C ILE A 22 -14.01 -14.24 15.71
N PRO A 23 -15.32 -14.39 16.03
CA PRO A 23 -16.18 -15.34 15.34
C PRO A 23 -16.24 -15.07 13.83
N GLY A 24 -16.01 -16.11 13.03
CA GLY A 24 -16.08 -16.04 11.56
C GLY A 24 -14.83 -15.57 10.85
N ILE A 25 -13.79 -15.13 11.57
CA ILE A 25 -12.49 -14.80 10.96
C ILE A 25 -11.84 -16.10 10.48
N ASN A 26 -11.35 -16.08 9.22
CA ASN A 26 -10.68 -17.18 8.58
C ASN A 26 -9.16 -16.99 8.50
N GLY A 27 -8.69 -15.76 8.58
CA GLY A 27 -7.29 -15.44 8.46
C GLY A 27 -7.01 -13.94 8.47
N VAL A 28 -5.83 -13.59 8.02
CA VAL A 28 -5.35 -12.20 8.03
C VAL A 28 -4.86 -11.75 6.66
N ILE A 29 -4.89 -10.45 6.44
CA ILE A 29 -4.14 -9.76 5.41
C ILE A 29 -2.88 -9.22 6.07
N GLY A 30 -1.72 -9.67 5.62
CA GLY A 30 -0.43 -9.36 6.25
C GLY A 30 0.45 -8.42 5.41
N THR A 31 1.64 -8.12 5.94
CA THR A 31 2.69 -7.37 5.22
C THR A 31 4.07 -7.70 5.79
N LEU A 32 5.14 -7.42 5.02
CA LEU A 32 6.51 -7.37 5.52
C LEU A 32 6.89 -5.90 5.81
N LEU A 33 7.07 -5.57 7.09
CA LEU A 33 7.37 -4.21 7.55
C LEU A 33 8.84 -3.79 7.38
N ASN A 34 9.71 -4.72 7.01
CA ASN A 34 11.14 -4.49 6.80
C ASN A 34 11.49 -4.26 5.32
N LYS A 35 10.50 -4.17 4.44
CA LYS A 35 10.69 -3.94 3.00
C LYS A 35 10.41 -2.50 2.62
N LEU A 36 11.35 -1.92 1.90
CA LEU A 36 11.17 -0.59 1.29
C LEU A 36 10.48 -0.72 -0.08
N PRO A 37 9.87 0.38 -0.58
CA PRO A 37 9.34 0.40 -1.94
C PRO A 37 10.42 0.02 -2.96
N GLY A 38 10.11 -0.99 -3.80
CA GLY A 38 11.04 -1.50 -4.81
C GLY A 38 11.91 -2.68 -4.39
N ASP A 39 11.90 -3.06 -3.11
CA ASP A 39 12.57 -4.27 -2.66
C ASP A 39 11.86 -5.53 -3.17
N ILE A 40 12.66 -6.55 -3.53
CA ILE A 40 12.12 -7.88 -3.79
C ILE A 40 11.77 -8.54 -2.44
N TRP A 41 10.59 -9.13 -2.36
CA TRP A 41 10.20 -9.99 -1.25
C TRP A 41 10.72 -11.40 -1.53
N GLU A 42 11.69 -11.82 -0.74
CA GLU A 42 12.30 -13.13 -0.92
C GLU A 42 11.40 -14.26 -0.41
N LEU A 43 11.49 -15.43 -1.05
CA LEU A 43 10.68 -16.61 -0.69
C LEU A 43 10.77 -16.95 0.80
N ALA A 44 11.97 -16.90 1.38
CA ALA A 44 12.17 -17.25 2.79
C ALA A 44 11.43 -16.29 3.74
N GLU A 45 11.42 -15.00 3.44
CA GLU A 45 10.72 -13.98 4.25
C GLU A 45 9.20 -14.13 4.16
N ILE A 46 8.69 -14.45 2.96
CA ILE A 46 7.26 -14.69 2.74
C ILE A 46 6.82 -15.96 3.48
N GLU A 47 7.61 -17.03 3.41
CA GLU A 47 7.34 -18.29 4.11
C GLU A 47 7.38 -18.09 5.64
N GLU A 48 8.32 -17.30 6.17
CA GLU A 48 8.41 -16.98 7.59
C GLU A 48 7.15 -16.24 8.07
N LEU A 49 6.70 -15.21 7.32
CA LEU A 49 5.45 -14.50 7.59
C LEU A 49 4.26 -15.45 7.60
N LYS A 50 4.15 -16.30 6.58
CA LYS A 50 3.07 -17.29 6.45
C LYS A 50 3.06 -18.27 7.62
N GLN A 51 4.21 -18.84 7.96
CA GLN A 51 4.35 -19.78 9.08
C GLN A 51 4.02 -19.14 10.44
N SER A 52 4.37 -17.87 10.66
CA SER A 52 4.03 -17.16 11.89
C SER A 52 2.52 -17.05 12.09
N ILE A 53 1.78 -16.85 10.99
CA ILE A 53 0.32 -16.76 10.99
C ILE A 53 -0.33 -18.15 11.14
N GLU A 54 0.19 -19.14 10.42
CA GLU A 54 -0.34 -20.51 10.44
C GLU A 54 -0.16 -21.22 11.79
N LYS A 55 0.89 -20.88 12.55
CA LYS A 55 1.08 -21.34 13.94
C LYS A 55 -0.09 -20.96 14.86
N GLU A 56 -0.77 -19.87 14.55
CA GLU A 56 -1.95 -19.41 15.30
C GLU A 56 -3.27 -19.90 14.69
N GLU A 57 -3.21 -20.93 13.84
CA GLU A 57 -4.38 -21.54 13.17
C GLU A 57 -5.16 -20.56 12.27
N LEU A 58 -4.51 -19.51 11.79
CA LEU A 58 -5.03 -18.53 10.84
C LEU A 58 -4.41 -18.74 9.45
N THR A 59 -5.08 -18.28 8.41
CA THR A 59 -4.57 -18.32 7.04
C THR A 59 -4.06 -16.94 6.62
N LEU A 60 -2.91 -16.85 5.96
CA LEU A 60 -2.50 -15.64 5.25
C LEU A 60 -3.32 -15.54 3.95
N LEU A 61 -4.37 -14.69 3.97
CA LEU A 61 -5.34 -14.57 2.88
C LEU A 61 -4.85 -13.68 1.73
N GLY A 62 -3.93 -12.78 1.99
CA GLY A 62 -3.37 -11.85 1.03
C GLY A 62 -2.38 -10.88 1.67
N ILE A 63 -1.86 -10.01 0.85
CA ILE A 63 -0.88 -9.00 1.24
C ILE A 63 -1.47 -7.59 1.04
N GLU A 64 -1.29 -6.75 2.03
CA GLU A 64 -1.51 -5.30 1.94
C GLU A 64 -0.38 -4.57 2.67
N SER A 65 0.54 -3.97 1.91
CA SER A 65 0.68 -3.93 0.47
C SER A 65 2.12 -4.27 0.08
N VAL A 66 2.30 -4.73 -1.14
CA VAL A 66 3.62 -4.62 -1.77
C VAL A 66 3.77 -3.18 -2.23
N ALA A 67 4.71 -2.45 -1.64
CA ALA A 67 4.90 -1.03 -1.92
C ALA A 67 5.49 -0.80 -3.32
N ILE A 68 4.83 0.03 -4.13
CA ILE A 68 5.30 0.38 -5.47
C ILE A 68 6.33 1.52 -5.35
N HIS A 69 7.49 1.36 -5.99
CA HIS A 69 8.56 2.36 -5.98
C HIS A 69 8.13 3.66 -6.68
N ASP A 70 8.64 4.79 -6.18
CA ASP A 70 8.26 6.11 -6.70
C ASP A 70 8.72 6.32 -8.16
N ALA A 71 9.81 5.69 -8.59
CA ALA A 71 10.23 5.70 -9.99
C ALA A 71 9.16 5.16 -10.96
N ILE A 72 8.37 4.17 -10.56
CA ILE A 72 7.25 3.64 -11.36
C ILE A 72 6.12 4.66 -11.42
N LYS A 73 5.77 5.26 -10.29
CA LYS A 73 4.68 6.23 -10.19
C LYS A 73 4.99 7.54 -10.91
N ALA A 74 6.23 8.03 -10.79
CA ALA A 74 6.69 9.23 -11.48
C ALA A 74 7.10 9.00 -12.93
N GLY A 75 7.31 7.74 -13.35
CA GLY A 75 7.68 7.39 -14.72
C GLY A 75 9.14 7.68 -15.08
N THR A 76 10.06 7.62 -14.11
CA THR A 76 11.48 7.86 -14.35
C THR A 76 12.15 6.75 -15.17
N GLU A 77 13.41 6.96 -15.58
CA GLU A 77 14.17 5.98 -16.37
C GLU A 77 14.35 4.64 -15.64
N GLU A 78 14.38 4.64 -14.30
CA GLU A 78 14.56 3.43 -13.50
C GLU A 78 13.27 2.60 -13.32
N ARG A 79 12.11 3.07 -13.83
CA ARG A 79 10.81 2.43 -13.59
C ARG A 79 10.77 0.96 -13.98
N ASP A 80 11.42 0.59 -15.10
CA ASP A 80 11.40 -0.80 -15.59
C ASP A 80 12.15 -1.75 -14.68
N HIS A 81 13.27 -1.30 -14.12
CA HIS A 81 14.01 -2.05 -13.10
C HIS A 81 13.14 -2.39 -11.88
N TYR A 82 12.42 -1.40 -11.35
CA TYR A 82 11.54 -1.63 -10.20
C TYR A 82 10.24 -2.39 -10.55
N ILE A 83 9.78 -2.32 -11.81
CA ILE A 83 8.70 -3.19 -12.29
C ILE A 83 9.15 -4.65 -12.31
N ASP A 84 10.37 -4.94 -12.74
CA ASP A 84 10.92 -6.30 -12.76
C ASP A 84 11.07 -6.85 -11.33
N HIS A 85 11.46 -6.03 -10.34
CA HIS A 85 11.46 -6.39 -8.91
C HIS A 85 10.04 -6.71 -8.42
N TYR A 86 9.06 -5.90 -8.82
CA TYR A 86 7.67 -6.14 -8.44
C TYR A 86 7.14 -7.44 -9.04
N ILE A 87 7.47 -7.72 -10.29
CA ILE A 87 7.15 -8.99 -10.98
C ILE A 87 7.77 -10.18 -10.24
N GLN A 88 9.04 -10.07 -9.80
CA GLN A 88 9.67 -11.14 -9.03
C GLN A 88 8.95 -11.38 -7.70
N THR A 89 8.52 -10.31 -7.03
CA THR A 89 7.73 -10.41 -5.80
C THR A 89 6.37 -11.08 -6.04
N ILE A 90 5.67 -10.78 -7.14
CA ILE A 90 4.42 -11.47 -7.53
C ILE A 90 4.66 -12.98 -7.67
N LYS A 91 5.74 -13.37 -8.37
CA LYS A 91 6.10 -14.79 -8.56
C LYS A 91 6.40 -15.49 -7.22
N ASN A 92 7.16 -14.83 -6.34
CA ASN A 92 7.50 -15.37 -5.03
C ASN A 92 6.26 -15.54 -4.13
N LEU A 93 5.35 -14.56 -4.13
CA LEU A 93 4.08 -14.65 -3.38
C LEU A 93 3.20 -15.78 -3.91
N SER A 94 3.08 -15.93 -5.22
CA SER A 94 2.34 -17.04 -5.84
C SER A 94 2.95 -18.40 -5.49
N ALA A 95 4.27 -18.53 -5.52
CA ALA A 95 4.97 -19.77 -5.14
C ALA A 95 4.70 -20.16 -3.68
N CYS A 96 4.50 -19.19 -2.78
CA CYS A 96 4.09 -19.41 -1.39
C CYS A 96 2.57 -19.61 -1.23
N GLY A 97 1.79 -19.66 -2.32
CA GLY A 97 0.33 -19.84 -2.31
C GLY A 97 -0.48 -18.59 -1.93
N ILE A 98 0.11 -17.42 -2.07
CA ILE A 98 -0.54 -16.13 -1.79
C ILE A 98 -0.98 -15.51 -3.11
N HIS A 99 -2.28 -15.42 -3.34
CA HIS A 99 -2.89 -15.05 -4.61
C HIS A 99 -3.72 -13.76 -4.56
N LEU A 100 -3.56 -12.94 -3.53
CA LEU A 100 -4.22 -11.64 -3.40
C LEU A 100 -3.20 -10.60 -2.95
N ILE A 101 -3.02 -9.56 -3.76
CA ILE A 101 -2.14 -8.42 -3.46
C ILE A 101 -2.96 -7.14 -3.53
N CYS A 102 -3.10 -6.43 -2.41
CA CYS A 102 -3.58 -5.06 -2.39
C CYS A 102 -2.39 -4.11 -2.65
N TYR A 103 -2.58 -3.09 -3.47
CA TYR A 103 -1.57 -2.09 -3.76
C TYR A 103 -2.17 -0.68 -3.78
N SER A 104 -1.32 0.33 -3.65
CA SER A 104 -1.69 1.72 -3.82
C SER A 104 -0.77 2.41 -4.82
N PHE A 105 -1.33 3.33 -5.63
CA PHE A 105 -0.56 4.09 -6.63
C PHE A 105 -0.54 5.59 -6.27
N LYS A 106 -0.15 5.87 -5.04
CA LYS A 106 -0.16 7.21 -4.43
C LYS A 106 1.26 7.77 -4.39
N PRO A 107 1.49 8.97 -4.92
CA PRO A 107 2.77 9.66 -4.80
C PRO A 107 3.16 9.85 -3.33
N ILE A 108 4.38 9.52 -2.98
CA ILE A 108 5.06 9.69 -1.70
C ILE A 108 4.25 9.19 -0.50
N PHE A 109 3.11 9.82 -0.20
CA PHE A 109 2.25 9.51 0.94
C PHE A 109 1.25 8.43 0.56
N GLY A 110 1.48 7.19 0.98
CA GLY A 110 0.57 6.06 0.77
C GLY A 110 -0.80 6.26 1.44
N TRP A 111 -0.81 6.99 2.57
CA TRP A 111 -1.97 7.46 3.32
C TRP A 111 -1.53 8.65 4.18
N ALA A 112 -2.46 9.53 4.56
CA ALA A 112 -2.18 10.63 5.46
C ALA A 112 -3.32 10.81 6.46
N LYS A 113 -2.95 11.04 7.71
CA LYS A 113 -3.88 11.32 8.82
C LYS A 113 -3.31 12.43 9.69
N THR A 114 -4.19 13.21 10.27
CA THR A 114 -3.81 14.29 11.20
C THR A 114 -3.90 13.85 12.66
N ASN A 115 -4.67 12.77 12.93
CA ASN A 115 -4.75 12.14 14.23
C ASN A 115 -4.85 10.62 14.07
N LEU A 116 -3.96 9.87 14.71
CA LEU A 116 -3.93 8.40 14.68
C LEU A 116 -4.81 7.77 15.77
N PHE A 117 -5.29 8.55 16.73
CA PHE A 117 -6.06 8.07 17.88
C PHE A 117 -7.19 9.05 18.22
N TYR A 118 -7.98 9.42 17.20
CA TYR A 118 -9.15 10.26 17.43
C TYR A 118 -10.21 9.48 18.20
N GLU A 119 -10.59 9.97 19.36
CA GLU A 119 -11.63 9.34 20.19
C GLU A 119 -13.01 9.74 19.68
N ASN A 120 -13.81 8.75 19.31
CA ASN A 120 -15.19 8.91 18.89
C ASN A 120 -16.14 9.03 20.09
N GLU A 121 -17.37 9.48 19.87
CA GLU A 121 -18.37 9.68 20.92
C GLU A 121 -18.72 8.39 21.69
N ASP A 122 -18.55 7.22 21.08
CA ASP A 122 -18.77 5.91 21.69
C ASP A 122 -17.54 5.36 22.46
N GLY A 123 -16.46 6.14 22.55
CA GLY A 123 -15.21 5.76 23.20
C GLY A 123 -14.29 4.88 22.33
N SER A 124 -14.66 4.58 21.08
CA SER A 124 -13.76 3.91 20.15
C SER A 124 -12.74 4.89 19.57
N PHE A 125 -11.65 4.37 19.01
CA PHE A 125 -10.63 5.18 18.34
C PHE A 125 -10.64 4.97 16.83
N SER A 126 -10.43 6.06 16.08
CA SER A 126 -10.32 6.03 14.63
C SER A 126 -9.15 6.89 14.14
N LEU A 127 -8.75 6.65 12.89
CA LEU A 127 -7.85 7.54 12.17
C LEU A 127 -8.65 8.72 11.65
N LEU A 128 -8.18 9.95 11.88
CA LEU A 128 -8.81 11.18 11.39
C LEU A 128 -7.88 11.91 10.43
N TYR A 129 -8.43 12.43 9.34
CA TYR A 129 -7.80 13.44 8.51
C TYR A 129 -8.61 14.75 8.61
N ASP A 130 -7.94 15.83 8.95
CA ASP A 130 -8.51 17.17 8.99
C ASP A 130 -7.74 18.08 8.01
N GLN A 131 -8.41 18.54 6.97
CA GLN A 131 -7.83 19.40 5.96
C GLN A 131 -7.33 20.73 6.55
N ALA A 132 -8.03 21.29 7.54
CA ALA A 132 -7.63 22.56 8.15
C ALA A 132 -6.29 22.46 8.91
N VAL A 133 -5.93 21.28 9.41
CA VAL A 133 -4.63 21.03 10.03
C VAL A 133 -3.51 20.98 8.99
N VAL A 134 -3.83 20.48 7.78
CA VAL A 134 -2.86 20.31 6.69
C VAL A 134 -2.66 21.62 5.90
N GLU A 135 -3.66 22.50 5.88
CA GLU A 135 -3.55 23.82 5.24
C GLU A 135 -2.44 24.65 5.88
N GLY A 136 -1.45 25.03 5.07
CA GLY A 136 -0.27 25.80 5.52
C GLY A 136 0.82 24.98 6.20
N MET A 137 0.67 23.65 6.27
CA MET A 137 1.69 22.75 6.75
C MET A 137 2.72 22.47 5.64
N GLU A 138 4.00 22.45 5.98
CA GLU A 138 5.02 21.95 5.08
C GLU A 138 4.98 20.41 5.04
N PRO A 139 5.25 19.79 3.87
CA PRO A 139 5.19 18.34 3.74
C PRO A 139 6.02 17.56 4.78
N SER A 140 7.18 18.08 5.18
CA SER A 140 8.04 17.48 6.22
C SER A 140 7.42 17.51 7.63
N GLU A 141 6.51 18.47 7.89
CA GLU A 141 5.81 18.58 9.17
C GLU A 141 4.77 17.48 9.34
N MET A 142 4.14 17.03 8.24
CA MET A 142 3.23 15.89 8.25
C MET A 142 3.93 14.63 8.79
N TYR A 143 5.18 14.42 8.40
CA TYR A 143 5.95 13.30 8.93
C TYR A 143 6.16 13.42 10.44
N THR A 144 6.62 14.59 10.89
CA THR A 144 6.84 14.84 12.32
C THR A 144 5.56 14.61 13.11
N LEU A 145 4.41 15.07 12.58
CA LEU A 145 3.09 14.88 13.16
C LEU A 145 2.74 13.39 13.31
N ILE A 146 2.83 12.62 12.22
CA ILE A 146 2.52 11.18 12.18
C ILE A 146 3.46 10.41 13.11
N HIS A 147 4.76 10.70 13.04
CA HIS A 147 5.75 9.99 13.83
C HIS A 147 5.60 10.24 15.34
N SER A 148 5.28 11.48 15.73
CA SER A 148 5.02 11.82 17.14
C SER A 148 3.83 11.05 17.75
N GLN A 149 2.87 10.67 16.93
CA GLN A 149 1.68 9.93 17.33
C GLN A 149 1.83 8.40 17.20
N SER A 150 2.89 7.91 16.56
CA SER A 150 3.04 6.48 16.23
C SER A 150 3.15 5.57 17.45
N LYS A 151 3.45 6.12 18.65
CA LYS A 151 3.68 5.33 19.88
C LYS A 151 4.72 4.21 19.69
N GLY A 152 5.67 4.41 18.75
CA GLY A 152 6.71 3.43 18.43
C GLY A 152 6.30 2.36 17.41
N PHE A 153 5.08 2.39 16.88
CA PHE A 153 4.68 1.51 15.78
C PHE A 153 5.41 1.88 14.49
N LYS A 154 5.82 0.86 13.74
CA LYS A 154 6.27 1.03 12.36
C LYS A 154 5.05 1.28 11.48
N LEU A 155 5.06 2.41 10.79
CA LEU A 155 3.95 2.82 9.92
C LEU A 155 4.36 2.63 8.46
N PRO A 156 3.76 1.68 7.72
CA PRO A 156 4.07 1.47 6.31
C PRO A 156 3.88 2.74 5.47
N GLY A 157 4.88 3.07 4.65
CA GLY A 157 4.88 4.28 3.83
C GLY A 157 5.44 5.53 4.53
N TRP A 158 5.82 5.40 5.83
CA TRP A 158 6.38 6.48 6.64
C TRP A 158 7.77 6.11 7.19
N GLU A 159 8.54 5.34 6.44
CA GLU A 159 9.88 4.89 6.80
C GLU A 159 10.85 6.08 6.87
N GLU A 160 11.69 6.12 7.91
CA GLU A 160 12.64 7.21 8.16
C GLU A 160 13.63 7.41 7.00
N GLU A 161 14.03 6.34 6.33
CA GLU A 161 14.95 6.38 5.20
C GLU A 161 14.36 7.13 4.00
N ARG A 162 13.05 7.01 3.76
CA ARG A 162 12.35 7.76 2.71
C ARG A 162 12.34 9.25 2.99
N LEU A 163 12.22 9.61 4.24
CA LEU A 163 12.14 11.01 4.65
C LEU A 163 13.46 11.73 4.60
N LYS A 164 14.57 11.03 4.85
CA LYS A 164 15.91 11.59 4.61
C LYS A 164 16.09 12.04 3.15
N LYS A 165 15.33 11.45 2.22
CA LYS A 165 15.30 11.79 0.80
C LYS A 165 14.05 12.58 0.38
N PHE A 166 13.31 13.13 1.34
CA PHE A 166 11.98 13.70 1.10
C PHE A 166 11.96 14.79 0.03
N ASN A 167 12.87 15.75 0.10
CA ASN A 167 12.96 16.82 -0.91
C ASN A 167 13.26 16.26 -2.31
N GLN A 168 14.15 15.29 -2.41
CA GLN A 168 14.46 14.60 -3.67
C GLN A 168 13.24 13.82 -4.19
N LEU A 169 12.46 13.22 -3.31
CA LEU A 169 11.22 12.56 -3.70
C LEU A 169 10.19 13.56 -4.23
N MET A 170 10.04 14.72 -3.58
CA MET A 170 9.15 15.78 -4.07
C MET A 170 9.57 16.26 -5.46
N GLU A 171 10.87 16.54 -5.68
CA GLU A 171 11.42 16.91 -6.98
C GLU A 171 11.16 15.86 -8.07
N THR A 172 11.14 14.56 -7.71
CA THR A 172 10.83 13.48 -8.65
C THR A 172 9.40 13.59 -9.23
N TYR A 173 8.50 14.25 -8.51
CA TYR A 173 7.12 14.46 -8.95
C TYR A 173 6.88 15.82 -9.61
N ASP A 174 7.92 16.65 -9.82
CA ASP A 174 7.76 17.90 -10.53
C ASP A 174 7.20 17.66 -11.94
N GLY A 175 6.08 18.32 -12.25
CA GLY A 175 5.38 18.17 -13.53
C GLY A 175 4.56 16.88 -13.68
N VAL A 176 4.52 16.01 -12.67
CA VAL A 176 3.63 14.83 -12.69
C VAL A 176 2.20 15.25 -12.39
N THR A 177 1.40 15.37 -13.43
CA THR A 177 -0.04 15.65 -13.34
C THR A 177 -0.85 14.39 -13.04
N GLU A 178 -2.15 14.54 -12.78
CA GLU A 178 -3.08 13.42 -12.65
C GLU A 178 -3.08 12.51 -13.90
N GLU A 179 -3.02 13.10 -15.10
CA GLU A 179 -2.98 12.35 -16.36
C GLU A 179 -1.68 11.56 -16.47
N VAL A 180 -0.54 12.19 -16.20
CA VAL A 180 0.78 11.52 -16.23
C VAL A 180 0.83 10.37 -15.20
N LEU A 181 0.31 10.60 -13.99
CA LEU A 181 0.24 9.56 -12.96
C LEU A 181 -0.64 8.38 -13.40
N PHE A 182 -1.78 8.65 -14.05
CA PHE A 182 -2.66 7.61 -14.57
C PHE A 182 -2.02 6.84 -15.73
N ASP A 183 -1.29 7.51 -16.62
CA ASP A 183 -0.57 6.87 -17.72
C ASP A 183 0.57 5.97 -17.17
N ASN A 184 1.25 6.40 -16.11
CA ASN A 184 2.25 5.59 -15.43
C ASN A 184 1.61 4.36 -14.75
N LEU A 185 0.41 4.49 -14.18
CA LEU A 185 -0.36 3.34 -13.68
C LEU A 185 -0.70 2.38 -14.83
N ALA A 186 -1.17 2.90 -15.97
CA ALA A 186 -1.49 2.08 -17.12
C ALA A 186 -0.26 1.32 -17.64
N TYR A 187 0.90 1.99 -17.71
CA TYR A 187 2.15 1.35 -18.07
C TYR A 187 2.54 0.22 -17.11
N PHE A 188 2.48 0.48 -15.82
CA PHE A 188 2.75 -0.52 -14.77
C PHE A 188 1.83 -1.73 -14.91
N LEU A 189 0.52 -1.51 -15.01
CA LEU A 189 -0.47 -2.58 -15.12
C LEU A 189 -0.27 -3.42 -16.40
N LYS A 190 0.03 -2.79 -17.52
CA LYS A 190 0.34 -3.50 -18.78
C LYS A 190 1.51 -4.48 -18.64
N ARG A 191 2.49 -4.16 -17.79
CA ARG A 191 3.65 -5.01 -17.55
C ARG A 191 3.36 -6.16 -16.57
N ILE A 192 2.54 -5.94 -15.56
CA ILE A 192 2.32 -6.92 -14.49
C ILE A 192 1.11 -7.84 -14.72
N ILE A 193 0.05 -7.37 -15.42
CA ILE A 193 -1.18 -8.16 -15.62
C ILE A 193 -0.91 -9.53 -16.25
N PRO A 194 -0.12 -9.67 -17.33
CA PRO A 194 0.16 -10.98 -17.90
C PRO A 194 0.81 -11.95 -16.91
N VAL A 195 1.70 -11.43 -16.05
CA VAL A 195 2.33 -12.23 -15.00
C VAL A 195 1.34 -12.61 -13.91
N CYS A 196 0.46 -11.68 -13.53
CA CYS A 196 -0.60 -11.96 -12.54
C CYS A 196 -1.55 -13.06 -13.02
N GLU A 197 -1.91 -13.06 -14.31
CA GLU A 197 -2.73 -14.09 -14.92
C GLU A 197 -2.03 -15.46 -14.95
N GLU A 198 -0.76 -15.49 -15.40
CA GLU A 198 0.06 -16.70 -15.38
C GLU A 198 0.21 -17.28 -13.96
N MET A 199 0.44 -16.43 -12.98
CA MET A 199 0.64 -16.80 -11.57
C MET A 199 -0.67 -16.97 -10.78
N ASN A 200 -1.84 -16.76 -11.40
CA ASN A 200 -3.16 -16.74 -10.76
C ASN A 200 -3.23 -15.78 -9.56
N VAL A 201 -2.60 -14.61 -9.66
CA VAL A 201 -2.60 -13.57 -8.63
C VAL A 201 -3.64 -12.49 -8.96
N LYS A 202 -4.42 -12.09 -7.99
CA LYS A 202 -5.39 -10.99 -8.10
C LYS A 202 -4.82 -9.73 -7.49
N MET A 203 -4.84 -8.65 -8.28
CA MET A 203 -4.44 -7.32 -7.83
C MET A 203 -5.66 -6.51 -7.43
N ALA A 204 -5.61 -5.86 -6.27
CA ALA A 204 -6.66 -4.97 -5.79
C ALA A 204 -6.08 -3.58 -5.49
N ILE A 205 -6.58 -2.54 -6.16
CA ILE A 205 -6.14 -1.17 -5.88
C ILE A 205 -6.82 -0.63 -4.62
N HIS A 206 -6.03 -0.07 -3.72
CA HIS A 206 -6.54 0.70 -2.59
C HIS A 206 -6.87 2.12 -3.07
N PRO A 207 -8.11 2.62 -2.92
CA PRO A 207 -8.47 4.00 -3.26
C PRO A 207 -7.60 5.02 -2.54
N ASP A 208 -7.59 6.25 -3.06
CA ASP A 208 -6.84 7.33 -2.44
C ASP A 208 -7.37 7.65 -1.04
N ASP A 209 -6.44 7.84 -0.10
CA ASP A 209 -6.71 8.21 1.28
C ASP A 209 -5.69 9.27 1.74
N PRO A 210 -6.13 10.54 1.87
CA PRO A 210 -7.46 11.07 1.57
C PRO A 210 -7.74 11.13 0.05
N PRO A 211 -9.02 11.26 -0.35
CA PRO A 211 -9.44 11.25 -1.75
C PRO A 211 -9.31 12.64 -2.43
N TRP A 212 -8.23 13.35 -2.17
CA TRP A 212 -7.84 14.64 -2.78
C TRP A 212 -6.33 14.82 -2.73
N GLU A 213 -5.86 15.82 -3.44
CA GLU A 213 -4.44 16.16 -3.50
C GLU A 213 -3.91 16.62 -2.13
N ILE A 214 -2.67 16.21 -1.84
CA ILE A 214 -1.93 16.64 -0.66
C ILE A 214 -0.59 17.22 -1.13
N PHE A 215 -0.30 18.45 -0.73
CA PHE A 215 0.96 19.14 -1.07
C PHE A 215 1.21 19.22 -2.58
N GLY A 216 0.15 19.35 -3.40
CA GLY A 216 0.26 19.40 -4.86
C GLY A 216 0.53 18.04 -5.52
N LEU A 217 0.58 16.94 -4.76
CA LEU A 217 0.75 15.61 -5.30
C LEU A 217 -0.57 15.05 -5.83
N PRO A 218 -0.64 14.61 -7.10
CA PRO A 218 -1.89 14.17 -7.72
C PRO A 218 -2.43 12.88 -7.11
N ARG A 219 -3.75 12.68 -7.27
CA ARG A 219 -4.50 11.47 -6.90
C ARG A 219 -5.35 11.02 -8.08
N ILE A 220 -5.50 9.71 -8.27
CA ILE A 220 -6.15 9.11 -9.45
C ILE A 220 -7.28 8.13 -9.15
N THR A 221 -7.55 7.88 -7.87
CA THR A 221 -8.63 6.99 -7.41
C THR A 221 -9.46 7.64 -6.29
N LYS A 222 -9.85 8.91 -6.53
CA LYS A 222 -10.49 9.80 -5.55
C LYS A 222 -11.99 9.54 -5.39
N ASN A 223 -12.64 9.10 -6.46
CA ASN A 223 -14.10 9.06 -6.55
C ASN A 223 -14.58 7.95 -7.51
N LEU A 224 -15.91 7.80 -7.62
CA LEU A 224 -16.51 6.78 -8.47
C LEU A 224 -16.16 6.93 -9.97
N SER A 225 -15.97 8.16 -10.47
CA SER A 225 -15.59 8.40 -11.86
C SER A 225 -14.17 7.86 -12.13
N ASP A 226 -13.25 8.13 -11.22
CA ASP A 226 -11.88 7.64 -11.31
C ASP A 226 -11.83 6.11 -11.25
N LEU A 227 -12.61 5.50 -10.33
CA LEU A 227 -12.71 4.04 -10.25
C LEU A 227 -13.31 3.43 -11.53
N LYS A 228 -14.29 4.08 -12.16
CA LYS A 228 -14.80 3.64 -13.47
C LYS A 228 -13.75 3.72 -14.56
N LYS A 229 -12.96 4.80 -14.60
CA LYS A 229 -11.82 4.96 -15.53
C LYS A 229 -10.80 3.85 -15.31
N TYR A 230 -10.48 3.54 -14.06
CA TYR A 230 -9.59 2.43 -13.71
C TYR A 230 -10.14 1.06 -14.16
N CYS A 231 -11.43 0.77 -13.90
CA CYS A 231 -12.05 -0.48 -14.35
C CYS A 231 -12.06 -0.62 -15.88
N LEU A 232 -12.31 0.48 -16.61
CA LEU A 232 -12.22 0.49 -18.07
C LEU A 232 -10.80 0.19 -18.55
N LEU A 233 -9.78 0.78 -17.94
CA LEU A 233 -8.38 0.48 -18.23
C LEU A 233 -8.08 -1.01 -18.05
N LEU A 234 -8.49 -1.61 -16.93
CA LEU A 234 -8.29 -3.04 -16.68
C LEU A 234 -8.97 -3.90 -17.76
N THR A 235 -10.21 -3.56 -18.13
CA THR A 235 -10.92 -4.27 -19.19
C THR A 235 -10.14 -4.23 -20.51
N LEU A 236 -9.59 -3.07 -20.88
CA LEU A 236 -8.81 -2.93 -22.11
C LEU A 236 -7.50 -3.74 -22.08
N LEU A 237 -6.85 -3.83 -20.89
CA LEU A 237 -5.58 -4.55 -20.74
C LEU A 237 -5.74 -6.09 -20.67
N THR A 238 -6.95 -6.59 -20.42
CA THR A 238 -7.24 -8.03 -20.31
C THR A 238 -7.99 -8.60 -21.53
N MET A 239 -8.23 -7.77 -22.56
CA MET A 239 -8.92 -8.19 -23.80
C MET A 239 -7.96 -8.62 -24.92
N ASP A 240 -6.65 -8.49 -24.75
CA ASP A 240 -5.60 -8.93 -25.69
C ASP A 240 -5.06 -10.33 -25.27
#